data_5cc08d487b622081bd0880c6ead1772f
#
_entry.id   5cc08d487b622081bd0880c6ead1772f
#
_cell.length_a   1.000
_cell.length_b   1.000
_cell.length_c   1.000
_cell.angle_alpha   90.00
_cell.angle_beta   90.00
_cell.angle_gamma   90.00
#
_symmetry.space_group_name_H-M   'P 1'
#
loop_
_entity.id
_entity.type
_entity.pdbx_description
1 polymer ?
#
loop_
_entity_poly.entity_id
_entity_poly.type
_entity_poly.pdbx_seq_one_letter_code
_entity_poly.pdbx_strand_id
1 'polypeptide(L)'
;MGLRKNANARPYWCLALVVMALLSLSYYSYVDDQLWIRMLILNISIALVESLVLFSMFKHYQGIDLLNKIVDFSYLFIVLYTFVRGIIIFLFLRNIEADMLANSVWWLMMLAASIILSMWFAIVLLGTLVRDIVHQLNHERLRDPLTHLFNRRGFNEAAKRKLHQLSKQSYF
;
A
#
# COMPACT_ATOMS: atom_id res chain seq x y z
N MET A 1 -2.19 18.75 -15.21
CA MET A 1 -0.80 18.62 -15.68
C MET A 1 0.19 19.09 -14.60
N GLY A 2 0.06 18.65 -13.36
CA GLY A 2 0.81 19.12 -12.18
C GLY A 2 1.48 18.03 -11.31
N LEU A 3 1.28 16.75 -11.58
CA LEU A 3 1.69 15.65 -10.71
C LEU A 3 3.10 15.09 -10.94
N ARG A 4 3.84 15.60 -11.94
CA ARG A 4 5.10 15.00 -12.39
C ARG A 4 6.38 15.61 -11.82
N LYS A 5 6.31 16.71 -11.06
CA LYS A 5 7.53 17.45 -10.63
C LYS A 5 8.12 17.07 -9.27
N ASN A 6 7.41 16.34 -8.40
CA ASN A 6 7.93 15.99 -7.07
C ASN A 6 8.21 14.49 -6.83
N ALA A 7 8.10 13.65 -7.86
CA ALA A 7 8.35 12.22 -7.75
C ALA A 7 9.85 11.83 -7.69
N ASN A 8 10.76 12.75 -8.03
CA ASN A 8 12.14 12.39 -8.33
C ASN A 8 13.10 12.27 -7.12
N ALA A 9 12.73 12.74 -5.94
CA ALA A 9 13.64 12.68 -4.80
C ALA A 9 13.44 11.45 -3.87
N ARG A 10 12.31 10.76 -3.99
CA ARG A 10 11.93 9.67 -3.05
C ARG A 10 12.47 8.27 -3.39
N PRO A 11 12.62 7.86 -4.65
CA PRO A 11 13.11 6.51 -4.96
C PRO A 11 14.56 6.29 -4.51
N TYR A 12 15.37 7.33 -4.44
CA TYR A 12 16.78 7.20 -4.03
C TYR A 12 16.94 6.81 -2.55
N TRP A 13 16.13 7.34 -1.66
CA TRP A 13 16.17 6.96 -0.23
C TRP A 13 15.71 5.53 -0.01
N CYS A 14 14.67 5.09 -0.69
CA CYS A 14 14.23 3.69 -0.64
C CYS A 14 15.31 2.76 -1.21
N LEU A 15 15.93 3.14 -2.32
CA LEU A 15 17.03 2.38 -2.91
C LEU A 15 18.23 2.32 -1.96
N ALA A 16 18.61 3.43 -1.33
CA ALA A 16 19.68 3.47 -0.35
C ALA A 16 19.40 2.57 0.86
N LEU A 17 18.17 2.57 1.38
CA LEU A 17 17.76 1.67 2.48
C LEU A 17 17.83 0.20 2.07
N VAL A 18 17.39 -0.15 0.86
CA VAL A 18 17.47 -1.52 0.35
C VAL A 18 18.93 -1.95 0.19
N VAL A 19 19.79 -1.09 -0.36
CA VAL A 19 21.23 -1.39 -0.51
C VAL A 19 21.90 -1.57 0.85
N MET A 20 21.62 -0.70 1.81
CA MET A 20 22.13 -0.83 3.19
C MET A 20 21.68 -2.12 3.86
N ALA A 21 20.41 -2.50 3.67
CA ALA A 21 19.87 -3.75 4.18
C ALA A 21 20.57 -4.97 3.57
N LEU A 22 20.78 -4.96 2.25
CA LEU A 22 21.48 -6.05 1.54
C LEU A 22 22.93 -6.18 1.99
N LEU A 23 23.65 -5.07 2.16
CA LEU A 23 25.04 -5.08 2.66
C LEU A 23 25.11 -5.62 4.09
N SER A 24 24.21 -5.19 4.97
CA SER A 24 24.13 -5.69 6.35
C SER A 24 23.81 -7.17 6.39
N LEU A 25 22.87 -7.63 5.58
CA LEU A 25 22.51 -9.05 5.45
C LEU A 25 23.70 -9.89 4.95
N SER A 26 24.43 -9.40 3.96
CA SER A 26 25.62 -10.07 3.45
C SER A 26 26.69 -10.22 4.54
N TYR A 27 26.92 -9.14 5.30
CA TYR A 27 27.88 -9.19 6.40
C TYR A 27 27.51 -10.25 7.43
N TYR A 28 26.28 -10.22 7.96
CA TYR A 28 25.83 -11.20 8.95
C TYR A 28 25.59 -12.61 8.40
N SER A 29 25.63 -12.79 7.10
CA SER A 29 25.56 -14.10 6.47
C SER A 29 26.93 -14.78 6.31
N TYR A 30 27.99 -13.99 6.09
CA TYR A 30 29.31 -14.50 5.79
C TYR A 30 30.34 -14.35 6.94
N VAL A 31 30.15 -13.34 7.81
CA VAL A 31 31.13 -13.00 8.84
C VAL A 31 30.66 -13.43 10.24
N ASP A 32 29.38 -13.22 10.54
CA ASP A 32 28.80 -13.52 11.85
C ASP A 32 27.46 -14.22 11.66
N ASP A 33 27.44 -15.53 11.85
CA ASP A 33 26.26 -16.39 11.58
C ASP A 33 25.21 -16.29 12.68
N GLN A 34 24.68 -15.08 12.89
CA GLN A 34 23.59 -14.82 13.85
C GLN A 34 22.25 -14.66 13.12
N LEU A 35 21.48 -15.76 13.02
CA LEU A 35 20.21 -15.81 12.31
C LEU A 35 19.20 -14.74 12.79
N TRP A 36 19.09 -14.55 14.11
CA TRP A 36 18.14 -13.59 14.68
C TRP A 36 18.45 -12.14 14.28
N ILE A 37 19.73 -11.77 14.14
CA ILE A 37 20.14 -10.43 13.69
C ILE A 37 19.74 -10.22 12.23
N ARG A 38 19.96 -11.22 11.37
CA ARG A 38 19.54 -11.18 9.95
C ARG A 38 18.02 -10.94 9.83
N MET A 39 17.24 -11.67 10.60
CA MET A 39 15.78 -11.50 10.63
C MET A 39 15.37 -10.12 11.12
N LEU A 40 16.04 -9.60 12.12
CA LEU A 40 15.77 -8.27 12.68
C LEU A 40 16.10 -7.17 11.67
N ILE A 41 17.24 -7.24 11.00
CA ILE A 41 17.65 -6.28 9.95
C ILE A 41 16.63 -6.27 8.82
N LEU A 42 16.23 -7.45 8.33
CA LEU A 42 15.20 -7.57 7.29
C LEU A 42 13.89 -6.92 7.73
N ASN A 43 13.43 -7.26 8.93
CA ASN A 43 12.17 -6.75 9.45
C ASN A 43 12.18 -5.22 9.65
N ILE A 44 13.26 -4.67 10.20
CA ILE A 44 13.43 -3.22 10.37
C ILE A 44 13.48 -2.53 9.01
N SER A 45 14.19 -3.09 8.05
CA SER A 45 14.30 -2.51 6.70
C SER A 45 12.94 -2.45 6.00
N ILE A 46 12.16 -3.53 6.09
CA ILE A 46 10.79 -3.58 5.56
C ILE A 46 9.91 -2.55 6.28
N ALA A 47 9.93 -2.51 7.61
CA ALA A 47 9.14 -1.58 8.40
C ALA A 47 9.45 -0.10 8.07
N LEU A 48 10.73 0.23 7.81
CA LEU A 48 11.12 1.58 7.39
C LEU A 48 10.57 1.93 6.01
N VAL A 49 10.69 1.03 5.04
CA VAL A 49 10.15 1.25 3.69
C VAL A 49 8.62 1.40 3.74
N GLU A 50 7.93 0.52 4.44
CA GLU A 50 6.48 0.59 4.63
C GLU A 50 6.06 1.90 5.31
N SER A 51 6.79 2.35 6.34
CA SER A 51 6.50 3.60 7.04
C SER A 51 6.67 4.83 6.13
N LEU A 52 7.66 4.84 5.24
CA LEU A 52 7.84 5.91 4.25
C LEU A 52 6.68 5.97 3.26
N VAL A 53 6.20 4.81 2.81
CA VAL A 53 5.03 4.73 1.93
C VAL A 53 3.78 5.22 2.66
N LEU A 54 3.55 4.77 3.90
CA LEU A 54 2.44 5.21 4.74
C LEU A 54 2.43 6.74 4.91
N PHE A 55 3.56 7.33 5.24
CA PHE A 55 3.70 8.78 5.36
C PHE A 55 3.38 9.50 4.05
N SER A 56 3.77 8.92 2.91
CA SER A 56 3.43 9.45 1.60
C SER A 56 1.94 9.39 1.31
N MET A 57 1.26 8.31 1.71
CA MET A 57 -0.19 8.15 1.55
C MET A 57 -0.95 9.19 2.38
N PHE A 58 -0.61 9.38 3.64
CA PHE A 58 -1.23 10.39 4.51
C PHE A 58 -1.05 11.82 3.98
N LYS A 59 0.10 12.14 3.41
CA LYS A 59 0.35 13.47 2.83
C LYS A 59 -0.53 13.77 1.61
N HIS A 60 -0.93 12.75 0.85
CA HIS A 60 -1.76 12.89 -0.36
C HIS A 60 -3.21 12.50 -0.12
N TYR A 61 -3.60 12.35 1.16
CA TYR A 61 -4.96 12.00 1.52
C TYR A 61 -5.96 13.04 1.02
N GLN A 62 -6.69 12.72 -0.02
CA GLN A 62 -7.81 13.50 -0.57
C GLN A 62 -9.15 12.76 -0.40
N GLY A 63 -9.22 11.91 0.60
CA GLY A 63 -10.17 10.84 0.67
C GLY A 63 -11.53 11.19 1.21
N ILE A 64 -12.51 11.27 0.32
CA ILE A 64 -13.93 11.14 0.66
C ILE A 64 -14.42 9.71 0.36
N ASP A 65 -13.71 8.97 -0.49
CA ASP A 65 -14.11 7.64 -0.94
C ASP A 65 -13.87 6.53 0.08
N LEU A 66 -14.89 5.72 0.32
CA LEU A 66 -14.85 4.58 1.26
C LEU A 66 -13.73 3.59 0.90
N LEU A 67 -13.53 3.29 -0.39
CA LEU A 67 -12.50 2.35 -0.84
C LEU A 67 -11.09 2.83 -0.53
N ASN A 68 -10.81 4.13 -0.72
CA ASN A 68 -9.51 4.70 -0.38
C ASN A 68 -9.23 4.58 1.13
N LYS A 69 -10.25 4.80 1.98
CA LYS A 69 -10.13 4.59 3.43
C LYS A 69 -9.82 3.13 3.78
N ILE A 70 -10.43 2.18 3.06
CA ILE A 70 -10.15 0.74 3.26
C ILE A 70 -8.70 0.42 2.89
N VAL A 71 -8.17 0.98 1.80
CA VAL A 71 -6.76 0.83 1.41
C VAL A 71 -5.84 1.37 2.48
N ASP A 72 -6.07 2.62 2.92
CA ASP A 72 -5.23 3.29 3.91
C ASP A 72 -5.23 2.53 5.25
N PHE A 73 -6.42 2.09 5.70
CA PHE A 73 -6.55 1.32 6.93
C PHE A 73 -5.91 -0.07 6.82
N SER A 74 -6.07 -0.75 5.69
CA SER A 74 -5.44 -2.05 5.43
C SER A 74 -3.91 -1.92 5.42
N TYR A 75 -3.40 -0.86 4.82
CA TYR A 75 -1.96 -0.61 4.79
C TYR A 75 -1.40 -0.26 6.17
N LEU A 76 -2.10 0.57 6.94
CA LEU A 76 -1.74 0.86 8.33
C LEU A 76 -1.66 -0.43 9.16
N PHE A 77 -2.60 -1.35 8.97
CA PHE A 77 -2.61 -2.63 9.66
C PHE A 77 -1.40 -3.51 9.33
N ILE A 78 -0.96 -3.51 8.05
CA ILE A 78 0.26 -4.21 7.62
C ILE A 78 1.49 -3.63 8.33
N VAL A 79 1.63 -2.31 8.34
CA VAL A 79 2.75 -1.63 9.00
C VAL A 79 2.80 -1.97 10.49
N LEU A 80 1.66 -1.90 11.18
CA LEU A 80 1.55 -2.28 12.60
C LEU A 80 1.95 -3.74 12.81
N TYR A 81 1.48 -4.64 11.96
CA TYR A 81 1.86 -6.05 12.02
C TYR A 81 3.36 -6.24 11.87
N THR A 82 4.01 -5.54 10.94
CA THR A 82 5.46 -5.61 10.73
C THR A 82 6.24 -5.16 11.97
N PHE A 83 5.79 -4.10 12.65
CA PHE A 83 6.39 -3.68 13.93
C PHE A 83 6.21 -4.72 15.02
N VAL A 84 4.99 -5.23 15.20
CA VAL A 84 4.70 -6.28 16.20
C VAL A 84 5.55 -7.52 15.94
N ARG A 85 5.66 -7.94 14.69
CA ARG A 85 6.52 -9.06 14.30
C ARG A 85 7.98 -8.82 14.67
N GLY A 86 8.50 -7.61 14.44
CA GLY A 86 9.86 -7.24 14.85
C GLY A 86 10.10 -7.36 16.35
N ILE A 87 9.13 -6.92 17.16
CA ILE A 87 9.18 -7.06 18.62
C ILE A 87 9.16 -8.55 19.02
N ILE A 88 8.32 -9.37 18.41
CA ILE A 88 8.27 -10.82 18.68
C ILE A 88 9.60 -11.49 18.33
N ILE A 89 10.19 -11.17 17.19
CA ILE A 89 11.51 -11.69 16.81
C ILE A 89 12.56 -11.33 17.87
N PHE A 90 12.59 -10.08 18.29
CA PHE A 90 13.56 -9.63 19.29
C PHE A 90 13.39 -10.29 20.66
N LEU A 91 12.15 -10.45 21.15
CA LEU A 91 11.88 -10.96 22.51
C LEU A 91 11.97 -12.48 22.59
N PHE A 92 11.47 -13.19 21.58
CA PHE A 92 11.25 -14.66 21.67
C PHE A 92 12.22 -15.48 20.81
N LEU A 93 12.74 -14.91 19.72
CA LEU A 93 13.52 -15.68 18.75
C LEU A 93 15.04 -15.48 18.92
N ARG A 94 15.46 -14.59 19.80
CA ARG A 94 16.88 -14.27 20.00
C ARG A 94 17.72 -15.46 20.42
N ASN A 95 17.18 -16.40 21.20
CA ASN A 95 17.89 -17.53 21.79
C ASN A 95 17.57 -18.86 21.14
N ILE A 96 16.87 -18.87 20.00
CA ILE A 96 16.45 -20.09 19.29
C ILE A 96 17.49 -20.43 18.22
N GLU A 97 17.96 -21.68 18.21
CA GLU A 97 18.82 -22.20 17.15
C GLU A 97 18.05 -22.30 15.82
N ALA A 98 18.79 -22.17 14.69
CA ALA A 98 18.21 -22.12 13.36
C ALA A 98 17.31 -23.32 13.02
N ASP A 99 17.71 -24.51 13.45
CA ASP A 99 17.00 -25.77 13.19
C ASP A 99 15.68 -25.86 13.97
N MET A 100 15.65 -25.31 15.18
CA MET A 100 14.44 -25.24 15.98
C MET A 100 13.48 -24.15 15.48
N LEU A 101 14.02 -23.10 14.88
CA LEU A 101 13.21 -22.00 14.36
C LEU A 101 12.31 -22.44 13.20
N ALA A 102 12.86 -23.18 12.23
CA ALA A 102 12.14 -23.66 11.07
C ALA A 102 10.91 -24.52 11.44
N ASN A 103 11.00 -25.25 12.56
CA ASN A 103 9.94 -26.09 13.10
C ASN A 103 9.08 -25.40 14.17
N SER A 104 9.36 -24.15 14.48
CA SER A 104 8.61 -23.40 15.49
C SER A 104 7.23 -23.03 14.99
N VAL A 105 6.20 -23.40 15.76
CA VAL A 105 4.80 -23.04 15.48
C VAL A 105 4.63 -21.52 15.38
N TRP A 106 5.33 -20.75 16.21
CA TRP A 106 5.30 -19.29 16.19
C TRP A 106 5.82 -18.71 14.88
N TRP A 107 6.89 -19.29 14.34
CA TRP A 107 7.44 -18.88 13.05
C TRP A 107 6.47 -19.16 11.91
N LEU A 108 5.88 -20.35 11.88
CA LEU A 108 4.88 -20.73 10.88
C LEU A 108 3.63 -19.85 10.97
N MET A 109 3.16 -19.52 12.16
CA MET A 109 2.02 -18.60 12.35
C MET A 109 2.32 -17.19 11.85
N MET A 110 3.53 -16.67 12.10
CA MET A 110 3.94 -15.35 11.59
C MET A 110 4.04 -15.33 10.06
N LEU A 111 4.55 -16.40 9.44
CA LEU A 111 4.58 -16.53 7.98
C LEU A 111 3.17 -16.61 7.40
N ALA A 112 2.31 -17.44 7.95
CA ALA A 112 0.93 -17.57 7.52
C ALA A 112 0.17 -16.23 7.62
N ALA A 113 0.32 -15.53 8.73
CA ALA A 113 -0.27 -14.21 8.91
C ALA A 113 0.23 -13.19 7.87
N SER A 114 1.53 -13.21 7.56
CA SER A 114 2.11 -12.33 6.52
C SER A 114 1.51 -12.60 5.14
N ILE A 115 1.33 -13.88 4.80
CA ILE A 115 0.73 -14.30 3.52
C ILE A 115 -0.74 -13.85 3.44
N ILE A 116 -1.51 -14.09 4.49
CA ILE A 116 -2.93 -13.70 4.56
C ILE A 116 -3.08 -12.18 4.41
N LEU A 117 -2.27 -11.40 5.14
CA LEU A 117 -2.30 -9.94 5.07
C LEU A 117 -1.90 -9.41 3.68
N SER A 118 -0.87 -10.00 3.07
CA SER A 118 -0.45 -9.60 1.72
C SER A 118 -1.50 -9.94 0.66
N MET A 119 -2.15 -11.10 0.76
CA MET A 119 -3.28 -11.48 -0.12
C MET A 119 -4.47 -10.54 0.07
N TRP A 120 -4.83 -10.22 1.30
CA TRP A 120 -5.89 -9.26 1.59
C TRP A 120 -5.59 -7.91 0.93
N PHE A 121 -4.40 -7.38 1.13
CA PHE A 121 -4.01 -6.10 0.56
C PHE A 121 -4.01 -6.11 -0.97
N ALA A 122 -3.53 -7.19 -1.60
CA ALA A 122 -3.58 -7.37 -3.04
C ALA A 122 -5.01 -7.33 -3.59
N ILE A 123 -5.96 -7.99 -2.90
CA ILE A 123 -7.38 -7.98 -3.27
C ILE A 123 -7.96 -6.56 -3.16
N VAL A 124 -7.65 -5.84 -2.10
CA VAL A 124 -8.11 -4.46 -1.90
C VAL A 124 -7.54 -3.53 -2.98
N LEU A 125 -6.26 -3.65 -3.31
CA LEU A 125 -5.64 -2.89 -4.41
C LEU A 125 -6.26 -3.23 -5.77
N LEU A 126 -6.50 -4.51 -6.05
CA LEU A 126 -7.15 -4.93 -7.29
C LEU A 126 -8.55 -4.32 -7.39
N GLY A 127 -9.32 -4.31 -6.30
CA GLY A 127 -10.64 -3.68 -6.25
C GLY A 127 -10.60 -2.18 -6.58
N THR A 128 -9.62 -1.44 -6.07
CA THR A 128 -9.45 -0.01 -6.40
C THR A 128 -9.07 0.18 -7.87
N LEU A 129 -8.16 -0.64 -8.39
CA LEU A 129 -7.71 -0.58 -9.78
C LEU A 129 -8.89 -0.84 -10.74
N VAL A 130 -9.68 -1.88 -10.48
CA VAL A 130 -10.88 -2.19 -11.29
C VAL A 130 -11.88 -1.04 -11.25
N ARG A 131 -12.14 -0.46 -10.08
CA ARG A 131 -13.00 0.71 -9.96
C ARG A 131 -12.51 1.88 -10.83
N ASP A 132 -11.22 2.19 -10.75
CA ASP A 132 -10.64 3.33 -11.48
C ASP A 132 -10.71 3.11 -13.00
N ILE A 133 -10.45 1.89 -13.47
CA ILE A 133 -10.63 1.51 -14.88
C ILE A 133 -12.10 1.66 -15.33
N VAL A 134 -13.04 1.15 -14.53
CA VAL A 134 -14.48 1.28 -14.83
C VAL A 134 -14.90 2.74 -14.86
N HIS A 135 -14.41 3.56 -13.94
CA HIS A 135 -14.66 5.00 -13.91
C HIS A 135 -14.12 5.70 -15.16
N GLN A 136 -12.91 5.38 -15.58
CA GLN A 136 -12.29 5.91 -16.79
C GLN A 136 -13.10 5.52 -18.05
N LEU A 137 -13.42 4.25 -18.20
CA LEU A 137 -14.21 3.75 -19.33
C LEU A 137 -15.60 4.41 -19.40
N ASN A 138 -16.25 4.61 -18.25
CA ASN A 138 -17.53 5.31 -18.21
C ASN A 138 -17.40 6.79 -18.60
N HIS A 139 -16.29 7.44 -18.24
CA HIS A 139 -16.02 8.82 -18.64
C HIS A 139 -15.78 8.95 -20.14
N GLU A 140 -15.04 8.02 -20.73
CA GLU A 140 -14.78 7.99 -22.17
C GLU A 140 -16.05 7.71 -22.99
N ARG A 141 -16.97 6.86 -22.50
CA ARG A 141 -18.26 6.57 -23.12
C ARG A 141 -19.21 7.76 -23.20
N LEU A 142 -19.02 8.79 -22.37
CA LEU A 142 -19.88 9.98 -22.35
C LEU A 142 -19.43 11.06 -23.34
N ARG A 143 -18.25 10.92 -23.93
CA ARG A 143 -17.69 11.86 -24.90
C ARG A 143 -17.57 11.22 -26.29
N ASP A 144 -17.76 12.02 -27.30
CA ASP A 144 -17.51 11.62 -28.69
C ASP A 144 -15.99 11.60 -28.92
N PRO A 145 -15.40 10.50 -29.41
CA PRO A 145 -13.97 10.36 -29.62
C PRO A 145 -13.37 11.33 -30.63
N LEU A 146 -14.17 11.85 -31.57
CA LEU A 146 -13.74 12.77 -32.64
C LEU A 146 -13.79 14.23 -32.22
N THR A 147 -14.86 14.62 -31.52
CA THR A 147 -15.11 16.03 -31.20
C THR A 147 -14.78 16.38 -29.72
N HIS A 148 -14.55 15.40 -28.88
CA HIS A 148 -14.42 15.52 -27.41
C HIS A 148 -15.60 16.17 -26.70
N LEU A 149 -16.70 16.41 -27.40
CA LEU A 149 -17.97 16.91 -26.86
C LEU A 149 -18.76 15.78 -26.19
N PHE A 150 -19.69 16.14 -25.32
CA PHE A 150 -20.63 15.16 -24.78
C PHE A 150 -21.47 14.56 -25.93
N ASN A 151 -21.49 13.23 -26.00
CA ASN A 151 -22.48 12.56 -26.84
C ASN A 151 -23.89 12.74 -26.24
N ARG A 152 -24.94 12.35 -26.98
CA ARG A 152 -26.34 12.50 -26.54
C ARG A 152 -26.59 11.94 -25.13
N ARG A 153 -25.95 10.84 -24.77
CA ARG A 153 -26.06 10.22 -23.46
C ARG A 153 -25.35 11.06 -22.38
N GLY A 154 -24.15 11.52 -22.66
CA GLY A 154 -23.38 12.39 -21.76
C GLY A 154 -24.09 13.72 -21.48
N PHE A 155 -24.68 14.32 -22.48
CA PHE A 155 -25.49 15.53 -22.34
C PHE A 155 -26.72 15.30 -21.44
N ASN A 156 -27.47 14.24 -21.68
CA ASN A 156 -28.64 13.91 -20.85
C ASN A 156 -28.27 13.62 -19.38
N GLU A 157 -27.17 12.94 -19.13
CA GLU A 157 -26.70 12.67 -17.76
C GLU A 157 -26.23 13.96 -17.07
N ALA A 158 -25.52 14.82 -17.77
CA ALA A 158 -25.09 16.12 -17.26
C ALA A 158 -26.28 17.03 -16.93
N ALA A 159 -27.28 17.08 -17.82
CA ALA A 159 -28.51 17.85 -17.60
C ALA A 159 -29.30 17.35 -16.39
N LYS A 160 -29.45 16.03 -16.24
CA LYS A 160 -30.13 15.43 -15.06
C LYS A 160 -29.42 15.78 -13.74
N ARG A 161 -28.08 15.71 -13.70
CA ARG A 161 -27.30 16.07 -12.51
C ARG A 161 -27.52 17.54 -12.13
N LYS A 162 -27.49 18.43 -13.10
CA LYS A 162 -27.69 19.86 -12.87
C LYS A 162 -29.10 20.18 -12.37
N LEU A 163 -30.12 19.54 -12.95
CA LEU A 163 -31.50 19.66 -12.47
C LEU A 163 -31.66 19.16 -11.03
N HIS A 164 -31.03 18.05 -10.69
CA HIS A 164 -31.07 17.51 -9.31
C HIS A 164 -30.34 18.43 -8.30
N GLN A 165 -29.25 19.09 -8.70
CA GLN A 165 -28.57 20.08 -7.86
C GLN A 165 -29.44 21.33 -7.63
N LEU A 166 -30.09 21.83 -8.68
CA LEU A 166 -30.99 22.98 -8.59
C LEU A 166 -32.22 22.67 -7.72
N SER A 167 -32.79 21.48 -7.86
CA SER A 167 -33.91 21.04 -7.03
C SER A 167 -33.53 20.98 -5.53
N LYS A 168 -32.33 20.54 -5.19
CA LYS A 168 -31.85 20.56 -3.80
C LYS A 168 -31.60 21.96 -3.25
N GLN A 169 -31.19 22.92 -4.07
CA GLN A 169 -30.99 24.30 -3.66
C GLN A 169 -32.31 25.08 -3.51
N SER A 170 -33.40 24.64 -4.12
CA SER A 170 -34.72 25.25 -4.03
C SER A 170 -35.50 24.88 -2.75
N TYR A 171 -34.99 23.97 -1.94
CA TYR A 171 -35.60 23.59 -0.65
C TYR A 171 -34.93 24.21 0.59
N PHE A 172 -34.02 25.15 0.39
CA PHE A 172 -33.42 26.01 1.41
C PHE A 172 -33.72 27.49 1.09
#